data_f4a8cc51e61459fedf51f7f675351a36
#
_entry.id   f4a8cc51e61459fedf51f7f675351a36
#
_cell.length_a   1.000
_cell.length_b   1.000
_cell.length_c   1.000
_cell.angle_alpha   90.00
_cell.angle_beta   90.00
_cell.angle_gamma   90.00
#
_symmetry.space_group_name_H-M   'P 1'
#
loop_
_entity.id
_entity.type
_entity.pdbx_description
1 polymer ?
#
loop_
_entity_poly.entity_id
_entity_poly.type
_entity_poly.pdbx_seq_one_letter_code
_entity_poly.pdbx_strand_id
1 'polypeptide(L)'
;MKFKREIKNINEVTLLIILIISTLSVGLLSPDRFFTFNNFMSTLRQMPEFGILALAMMFPVLTGGINLSIVTTATMSSIVSTYFLTGAISKQNPILAIFLAILLSLLISVAAGFLNGYITAYVGVAAMLVTLGTTTLFEGISLNLTKGGSISGFPLIFSYITTKNLLGVPVPFIIYLFFIILSYIILHKSSLGTKILMLGCNETATRFSGINTKKVILSTYIYSAVLSSISGIIMMSRYNSAKVDFGSSYLMQSITAVVLGGVSISGGHGNILGTVIAVAIIQIISKGLNLINVDRNIVDIIMGIILITVLAIRYISKVLSDKSLISGRKNKN
;
A
#
# COMPACT_ATOMS: atom_id res chain seq x y z
N MET A 1 27.58 -6.92 12.28
CA MET A 1 26.73 -7.40 11.16
C MET A 1 25.87 -8.63 11.51
N LYS A 2 26.35 -9.65 12.21
CA LYS A 2 25.57 -10.84 12.62
C LYS A 2 24.33 -10.50 13.45
N PHE A 3 24.45 -9.68 14.48
CA PHE A 3 23.36 -9.30 15.38
C PHE A 3 22.17 -8.62 14.69
N LYS A 4 22.43 -7.78 13.68
CA LYS A 4 21.37 -7.14 12.85
C LYS A 4 20.64 -8.14 11.97
N ARG A 5 21.30 -9.22 11.56
CA ARG A 5 20.73 -10.29 10.74
C ARG A 5 19.84 -11.22 11.57
N GLU A 6 20.20 -11.47 12.83
CA GLU A 6 19.39 -12.27 13.77
C GLU A 6 18.09 -11.55 14.15
N ILE A 7 18.14 -10.25 14.49
CA ILE A 7 16.93 -9.47 14.82
C ILE A 7 15.97 -9.35 13.61
N LYS A 8 16.51 -9.25 12.39
CA LYS A 8 15.71 -9.24 11.17
C LYS A 8 14.96 -10.56 10.97
N ASN A 9 15.64 -11.68 11.19
CA ASN A 9 15.05 -13.01 11.08
C ASN A 9 13.97 -13.26 12.15
N ILE A 10 14.15 -12.76 13.37
CA ILE A 10 13.17 -12.90 14.46
C ILE A 10 11.87 -12.21 14.10
N ASN A 11 11.90 -11.01 13.56
CA ASN A 11 10.68 -10.27 13.16
C ASN A 11 9.92 -11.00 12.04
N GLU A 12 10.61 -11.51 11.03
CA GLU A 12 9.99 -12.25 9.92
C GLU A 12 9.39 -13.57 10.40
N VAL A 13 10.07 -14.31 11.25
CA VAL A 13 9.58 -15.56 11.85
C VAL A 13 8.34 -15.28 12.72
N THR A 14 8.36 -14.23 13.52
CA THR A 14 7.19 -13.82 14.32
C THR A 14 5.97 -13.52 13.44
N LEU A 15 6.16 -12.79 12.34
CA LEU A 15 5.08 -12.50 11.41
C LEU A 15 4.55 -13.78 10.73
N LEU A 16 5.41 -14.73 10.37
CA LEU A 16 4.99 -16.02 9.82
C LEU A 16 4.19 -16.84 10.84
N ILE A 17 4.60 -16.83 12.10
CA ILE A 17 3.83 -17.49 13.17
C ILE A 17 2.45 -16.85 13.32
N ILE A 18 2.37 -15.52 13.32
CA ILE A 18 1.10 -14.79 13.38
C ILE A 18 0.23 -15.12 12.15
N LEU A 19 0.83 -15.22 10.96
CA LEU A 19 0.12 -15.62 9.74
C LEU A 19 -0.48 -17.02 9.88
N ILE A 20 0.27 -17.97 10.39
CA ILE A 20 -0.20 -19.34 10.62
C ILE A 20 -1.33 -19.35 11.65
N ILE A 21 -1.14 -18.67 12.80
CA ILE A 21 -2.15 -18.61 13.85
C ILE A 21 -3.45 -17.96 13.33
N SER A 22 -3.36 -16.84 12.62
CA SER A 22 -4.52 -16.15 12.06
C SER A 22 -5.25 -17.02 11.02
N THR A 23 -4.49 -17.73 10.18
CA THR A 23 -5.06 -18.67 9.19
C THR A 23 -5.79 -19.82 9.87
N LEU A 24 -5.20 -20.41 10.90
CA LEU A 24 -5.82 -21.50 11.67
C LEU A 24 -7.05 -21.02 12.44
N SER A 25 -6.96 -19.86 13.10
CA SER A 25 -8.09 -19.29 13.86
C SER A 25 -9.30 -19.02 12.97
N VAL A 26 -9.07 -18.39 11.82
CA VAL A 26 -10.15 -18.12 10.84
C VAL A 26 -10.67 -19.44 10.24
N GLY A 27 -9.78 -20.38 9.94
CA GLY A 27 -10.14 -21.71 9.40
C GLY A 27 -11.01 -22.52 10.37
N LEU A 28 -10.75 -22.44 11.68
CA LEU A 28 -11.56 -23.10 12.71
C LEU A 28 -12.94 -22.47 12.88
N LEU A 29 -13.06 -21.14 12.68
CA LEU A 29 -14.35 -20.44 12.76
C LEU A 29 -15.29 -20.76 11.59
N SER A 30 -14.76 -21.12 10.43
CA SER A 30 -15.58 -21.38 9.23
C SER A 30 -14.88 -22.38 8.29
N PRO A 31 -14.69 -23.65 8.70
CA PRO A 31 -13.87 -24.62 7.97
C PRO A 31 -14.41 -24.90 6.57
N ASP A 32 -15.73 -25.06 6.43
CA ASP A 32 -16.40 -25.42 5.16
C ASP A 32 -16.32 -24.32 4.10
N ARG A 33 -16.12 -23.06 4.51
CA ARG A 33 -16.06 -21.91 3.61
C ARG A 33 -14.64 -21.40 3.41
N PHE A 34 -13.80 -21.46 4.45
CA PHE A 34 -12.47 -20.88 4.43
C PHE A 34 -11.49 -21.71 3.59
N PHE A 35 -11.43 -23.03 3.79
CA PHE A 35 -10.50 -23.93 3.10
C PHE A 35 -10.97 -24.37 1.70
N THR A 36 -11.84 -23.60 1.05
CA THR A 36 -12.27 -23.89 -0.31
C THR A 36 -11.31 -23.27 -1.33
N PHE A 37 -11.12 -23.98 -2.45
CA PHE A 37 -10.33 -23.47 -3.58
C PHE A 37 -10.86 -22.11 -4.09
N ASN A 38 -12.18 -21.94 -4.13
CA ASN A 38 -12.82 -20.71 -4.55
C ASN A 38 -12.49 -19.54 -3.62
N ASN A 39 -12.48 -19.76 -2.30
CA ASN A 39 -12.10 -18.73 -1.34
C ASN A 39 -10.62 -18.36 -1.45
N PHE A 40 -9.74 -19.35 -1.63
CA PHE A 40 -8.33 -19.12 -1.88
C PHE A 40 -8.11 -18.26 -3.13
N MET A 41 -8.74 -18.62 -4.25
CA MET A 41 -8.67 -17.83 -5.48
C MET A 41 -9.26 -16.43 -5.35
N SER A 42 -10.37 -16.29 -4.61
CA SER A 42 -10.96 -14.98 -4.30
C SER A 42 -10.01 -14.11 -3.48
N THR A 43 -9.31 -14.69 -2.51
CA THR A 43 -8.31 -13.99 -1.70
C THR A 43 -7.14 -13.50 -2.56
N LEU A 44 -6.61 -14.35 -3.45
CA LEU A 44 -5.55 -13.99 -4.39
C LEU A 44 -5.97 -12.90 -5.39
N ARG A 45 -7.26 -12.78 -5.72
CA ARG A 45 -7.76 -11.69 -6.57
C ARG A 45 -7.92 -10.37 -5.85
N GLN A 46 -8.22 -10.38 -4.54
CA GLN A 46 -8.46 -9.17 -3.74
C GLN A 46 -7.19 -8.60 -3.10
N MET A 47 -6.28 -9.47 -2.64
CA MET A 47 -5.05 -9.11 -1.97
C MET A 47 -4.18 -8.08 -2.74
N PRO A 48 -4.08 -8.13 -4.08
CA PRO A 48 -3.28 -7.18 -4.85
C PRO A 48 -3.69 -5.71 -4.71
N GLU A 49 -4.98 -5.42 -4.62
CA GLU A 49 -5.49 -4.04 -4.51
C GLU A 49 -4.92 -3.35 -3.29
N PHE A 50 -5.11 -3.97 -2.16
CA PHE A 50 -4.60 -3.49 -0.89
C PHE A 50 -3.07 -3.65 -0.76
N GLY A 51 -2.51 -4.76 -1.26
CA GLY A 51 -1.08 -5.05 -1.16
C GLY A 51 -0.21 -4.05 -1.94
N ILE A 52 -0.65 -3.62 -3.13
CA ILE A 52 0.05 -2.59 -3.90
C ILE A 52 -0.04 -1.22 -3.21
N LEU A 53 -1.19 -0.89 -2.59
CA LEU A 53 -1.32 0.34 -1.79
C LEU A 53 -0.43 0.31 -0.54
N ALA A 54 -0.26 -0.86 0.09
CA ALA A 54 0.69 -1.00 1.19
C ALA A 54 2.15 -0.75 0.74
N LEU A 55 2.54 -1.24 -0.44
CA LEU A 55 3.83 -0.89 -1.04
C LEU A 55 3.90 0.60 -1.37
N ALA A 56 2.83 1.20 -1.89
CA ALA A 56 2.75 2.63 -2.17
C ALA A 56 2.95 3.48 -0.91
N MET A 57 2.36 3.07 0.22
CA MET A 57 2.53 3.71 1.53
C MET A 57 3.94 3.54 2.08
N MET A 58 4.56 2.38 1.87
CA MET A 58 5.85 2.05 2.46
C MET A 58 6.97 3.02 2.06
N PHE A 59 7.05 3.42 0.79
CA PHE A 59 8.14 4.25 0.29
C PHE A 59 8.20 5.65 0.93
N PRO A 60 7.10 6.44 1.00
CA PRO A 60 7.09 7.68 1.75
C PRO A 60 7.41 7.49 3.24
N VAL A 61 6.87 6.44 3.88
CA VAL A 61 7.15 6.14 5.29
C VAL A 61 8.64 5.88 5.52
N LEU A 62 9.33 5.20 4.61
CA LEU A 62 10.78 5.00 4.70
C LEU A 62 11.58 6.29 4.68
N THR A 63 11.07 7.37 4.08
CA THR A 63 11.69 8.71 4.12
C THR A 63 11.29 9.54 5.34
N GLY A 64 10.46 9.01 6.24
CA GLY A 64 9.90 9.73 7.39
C GLY A 64 8.63 10.54 7.09
N GLY A 65 8.06 10.39 5.88
CA GLY A 65 6.79 11.00 5.49
C GLY A 65 5.65 9.98 5.45
N ILE A 66 4.40 10.45 5.54
CA ILE A 66 3.20 9.62 5.36
C ILE A 66 2.43 10.17 4.17
N ASN A 67 2.07 9.31 3.23
CA ASN A 67 1.24 9.68 2.07
C ASN A 67 -0.21 9.26 2.30
N LEU A 68 -1.04 10.17 2.82
CA LEU A 68 -2.46 9.92 3.07
C LEU A 68 -3.29 9.90 1.78
N SER A 69 -2.77 10.41 0.66
CA SER A 69 -3.50 10.50 -0.60
C SER A 69 -3.41 9.26 -1.50
N ILE A 70 -2.82 8.15 -1.05
CA ILE A 70 -2.63 6.95 -1.89
C ILE A 70 -3.94 6.41 -2.45
N VAL A 71 -4.99 6.35 -1.64
CA VAL A 71 -6.30 5.83 -2.06
C VAL A 71 -7.01 6.84 -2.96
N THR A 72 -7.02 8.12 -2.60
CA THR A 72 -7.67 9.15 -3.41
C THR A 72 -6.92 9.40 -4.73
N THR A 73 -5.61 9.22 -4.77
CA THR A 73 -4.83 9.18 -6.01
C THR A 73 -5.26 7.99 -6.90
N ALA A 74 -5.44 6.80 -6.30
CA ALA A 74 -5.91 5.61 -7.01
C ALA A 74 -7.31 5.82 -7.59
N THR A 75 -8.26 6.32 -6.79
CA THR A 75 -9.64 6.53 -7.23
C THR A 75 -9.76 7.68 -8.23
N MET A 76 -9.11 8.81 -8.00
CA MET A 76 -9.12 9.94 -8.93
C MET A 76 -8.53 9.56 -10.30
N SER A 77 -7.36 8.95 -10.32
CA SER A 77 -6.72 8.53 -11.58
C SER A 77 -7.57 7.52 -12.35
N SER A 78 -8.23 6.59 -11.63
CA SER A 78 -9.17 5.64 -12.20
C SER A 78 -10.42 6.34 -12.77
N ILE A 79 -11.06 7.24 -12.00
CA ILE A 79 -12.26 7.97 -12.42
C ILE A 79 -12.00 8.79 -13.69
N VAL A 80 -10.91 9.53 -13.74
CA VAL A 80 -10.58 10.33 -14.94
C VAL A 80 -10.31 9.41 -16.14
N SER A 81 -9.71 8.25 -15.94
CA SER A 81 -9.45 7.30 -17.02
C SER A 81 -10.71 6.65 -17.60
N THR A 82 -11.83 6.69 -16.88
CA THR A 82 -13.13 6.19 -17.39
C THR A 82 -13.58 6.90 -18.65
N TYR A 83 -13.11 8.13 -18.90
CA TYR A 83 -13.39 8.87 -20.13
C TYR A 83 -13.12 8.03 -21.38
N PHE A 84 -12.02 7.28 -21.40
CA PHE A 84 -11.72 6.41 -22.54
C PHE A 84 -12.51 5.10 -22.51
N LEU A 85 -12.83 4.57 -21.33
CA LEU A 85 -13.54 3.29 -21.20
C LEU A 85 -15.03 3.39 -21.52
N THR A 86 -15.64 4.56 -21.33
CA THR A 86 -17.07 4.80 -21.59
C THR A 86 -17.32 5.61 -22.88
N GLY A 87 -16.27 6.17 -23.48
CA GLY A 87 -16.33 7.03 -24.65
C GLY A 87 -16.54 6.28 -25.96
N ALA A 88 -16.66 7.03 -27.06
CA ALA A 88 -16.83 6.49 -28.41
C ALA A 88 -15.70 5.54 -28.84
N ILE A 89 -14.47 5.81 -28.42
CA ILE A 89 -13.30 4.97 -28.71
C ILE A 89 -13.49 3.55 -28.17
N SER A 90 -14.09 3.41 -26.99
CA SER A 90 -14.35 2.10 -26.36
C SER A 90 -15.28 1.22 -27.21
N LYS A 91 -16.25 1.83 -27.90
CA LYS A 91 -17.19 1.12 -28.78
C LYS A 91 -16.53 0.68 -30.10
N GLN A 92 -15.61 1.48 -30.62
CA GLN A 92 -14.92 1.20 -31.90
C GLN A 92 -13.73 0.27 -31.71
N ASN A 93 -12.89 0.55 -30.71
CA ASN A 93 -11.69 -0.22 -30.41
C ASN A 93 -11.46 -0.32 -28.89
N PRO A 94 -12.01 -1.36 -28.23
CA PRO A 94 -11.91 -1.49 -26.78
C PRO A 94 -10.48 -1.67 -26.28
N ILE A 95 -9.58 -2.29 -27.06
CA ILE A 95 -8.18 -2.49 -26.68
C ILE A 95 -7.44 -1.15 -26.62
N LEU A 96 -7.64 -0.30 -27.64
CA LEU A 96 -7.06 1.05 -27.64
C LEU A 96 -7.62 1.90 -26.51
N ALA A 97 -8.91 1.81 -26.21
CA ALA A 97 -9.53 2.52 -25.10
C ALA A 97 -8.93 2.11 -23.75
N ILE A 98 -8.69 0.82 -23.53
CA ILE A 98 -8.07 0.29 -22.32
C ILE A 98 -6.61 0.79 -22.21
N PHE A 99 -5.85 0.75 -23.31
CA PHE A 99 -4.47 1.25 -23.30
C PHE A 99 -4.41 2.74 -22.95
N LEU A 100 -5.26 3.56 -23.58
CA LEU A 100 -5.34 5.00 -23.31
C LEU A 100 -5.83 5.28 -21.88
N ALA A 101 -6.76 4.50 -21.33
CA ALA A 101 -7.25 4.62 -19.97
C ALA A 101 -6.12 4.33 -18.96
N ILE A 102 -5.35 3.26 -19.16
CA ILE A 102 -4.20 2.92 -18.30
C ILE A 102 -3.14 4.03 -18.37
N LEU A 103 -2.81 4.50 -19.58
CA LEU A 103 -1.84 5.56 -19.78
C LEU A 103 -2.27 6.86 -19.09
N LEU A 104 -3.52 7.27 -19.26
CA LEU A 104 -4.07 8.46 -18.62
C LEU A 104 -4.07 8.34 -17.10
N SER A 105 -4.48 7.19 -16.56
CA SER A 105 -4.44 6.92 -15.11
C SER A 105 -3.01 7.07 -14.55
N LEU A 106 -2.01 6.51 -15.24
CA LEU A 106 -0.61 6.64 -14.86
C LEU A 106 -0.12 8.10 -14.93
N LEU A 107 -0.45 8.84 -15.99
CA LEU A 107 -0.05 10.24 -16.14
C LEU A 107 -0.63 11.11 -15.02
N ILE A 108 -1.91 10.96 -14.69
CA ILE A 108 -2.56 11.69 -13.61
C ILE A 108 -1.92 11.35 -12.27
N SER A 109 -1.63 10.07 -12.02
CA SER A 109 -1.00 9.66 -10.77
C SER A 109 0.43 10.20 -10.65
N VAL A 110 1.20 10.21 -11.74
CA VAL A 110 2.54 10.85 -11.77
C VAL A 110 2.44 12.33 -11.46
N ALA A 111 1.46 13.04 -12.04
CA ALA A 111 1.22 14.45 -11.73
C ALA A 111 0.84 14.67 -10.26
N ALA A 112 -0.02 13.81 -9.69
CA ALA A 112 -0.38 13.84 -8.27
C ALA A 112 0.83 13.56 -7.35
N GLY A 113 1.64 12.56 -7.70
CA GLY A 113 2.87 12.24 -6.98
C GLY A 113 3.92 13.33 -7.09
N PHE A 114 4.04 13.96 -8.26
CA PHE A 114 4.91 15.13 -8.46
C PHE A 114 4.45 16.30 -7.58
N LEU A 115 3.15 16.61 -7.56
CA LEU A 115 2.58 17.67 -6.72
C LEU A 115 2.92 17.46 -5.24
N ASN A 116 2.61 16.27 -4.70
CA ASN A 116 2.89 15.92 -3.31
C ASN A 116 4.38 15.96 -3.00
N GLY A 117 5.19 15.34 -3.86
CA GLY A 117 6.63 15.28 -3.67
C GLY A 117 7.31 16.65 -3.82
N TYR A 118 6.83 17.49 -4.74
CA TYR A 118 7.38 18.83 -4.93
C TYR A 118 7.10 19.75 -3.73
N ILE A 119 5.85 19.78 -3.27
CA ILE A 119 5.49 20.63 -2.12
C ILE A 119 6.24 20.15 -0.87
N THR A 120 6.32 18.84 -0.64
CA THR A 120 7.04 18.27 0.51
C THR A 120 8.54 18.55 0.43
N ALA A 121 9.17 18.32 -0.73
CA ALA A 121 10.63 18.37 -0.84
C ALA A 121 11.19 19.76 -1.11
N TYR A 122 10.50 20.58 -1.90
CA TYR A 122 11.05 21.88 -2.35
C TYR A 122 10.46 23.06 -1.59
N VAL A 123 9.17 23.01 -1.24
CA VAL A 123 8.53 24.03 -0.40
C VAL A 123 8.83 23.78 1.08
N GLY A 124 9.00 22.50 1.49
CA GLY A 124 9.36 22.12 2.87
C GLY A 124 8.16 21.96 3.81
N VAL A 125 6.95 21.77 3.25
CA VAL A 125 5.74 21.52 4.05
C VAL A 125 5.73 20.07 4.53
N ALA A 126 5.31 19.84 5.78
CA ALA A 126 5.22 18.50 6.34
C ALA A 126 4.38 17.58 5.45
N ALA A 127 4.90 16.40 5.12
CA ALA A 127 4.30 15.45 4.18
C ALA A 127 2.84 15.09 4.52
N MET A 128 2.54 14.91 5.81
CA MET A 128 1.19 14.58 6.27
C MET A 128 0.20 15.71 5.95
N LEU A 129 0.59 16.98 6.10
CA LEU A 129 -0.27 18.13 5.79
C LEU A 129 -0.51 18.26 4.29
N VAL A 130 0.55 18.10 3.48
CA VAL A 130 0.43 18.11 2.01
C VAL A 130 -0.51 17.03 1.53
N THR A 131 -0.29 15.78 1.98
CA THR A 131 -1.06 14.64 1.51
C THR A 131 -2.48 14.60 2.06
N LEU A 132 -2.74 15.19 3.23
CA LEU A 132 -4.10 15.41 3.72
C LEU A 132 -4.84 16.44 2.85
N GLY A 133 -4.20 17.56 2.54
CA GLY A 133 -4.78 18.56 1.66
C GLY A 133 -5.06 18.03 0.26
N THR A 134 -4.13 17.27 -0.32
CA THR A 134 -4.34 16.66 -1.64
C THR A 134 -5.34 15.50 -1.60
N THR A 135 -5.50 14.79 -0.48
CA THR A 135 -6.58 13.82 -0.29
C THR A 135 -7.94 14.48 -0.52
N THR A 136 -8.20 15.60 0.19
CA THR A 136 -9.45 16.36 0.05
C THR A 136 -9.61 16.95 -1.36
N LEU A 137 -8.52 17.45 -1.96
CA LEU A 137 -8.54 17.96 -3.33
C LEU A 137 -8.92 16.88 -4.34
N PHE A 138 -8.27 15.72 -4.29
CA PHE A 138 -8.50 14.62 -5.23
C PHE A 138 -9.89 14.00 -5.04
N GLU A 139 -10.36 13.91 -3.80
CA GLU A 139 -11.72 13.48 -3.48
C GLU A 139 -12.74 14.46 -4.05
N GLY A 140 -12.55 15.78 -3.86
CA GLY A 140 -13.41 16.82 -4.40
C GLY A 140 -13.49 16.80 -5.93
N ILE A 141 -12.34 16.64 -6.63
CA ILE A 141 -12.29 16.46 -8.08
C ILE A 141 -13.08 15.22 -8.49
N SER A 142 -12.87 14.10 -7.80
CA SER A 142 -13.53 12.83 -8.08
C SER A 142 -15.05 12.90 -7.89
N LEU A 143 -15.51 13.56 -6.81
CA LEU A 143 -16.94 13.79 -6.54
C LEU A 143 -17.58 14.70 -7.59
N ASN A 144 -16.87 15.75 -8.02
CA ASN A 144 -17.37 16.63 -9.07
C ASN A 144 -17.56 15.89 -10.40
N LEU A 145 -16.59 15.05 -10.79
CA LEU A 145 -16.65 14.27 -12.03
C LEU A 145 -17.73 13.18 -12.01
N THR A 146 -17.91 12.52 -10.86
CA THR A 146 -18.87 11.41 -10.70
C THR A 146 -20.26 11.88 -10.26
N LYS A 147 -20.40 13.15 -9.83
CA LYS A 147 -21.59 13.68 -9.15
C LYS A 147 -22.04 12.80 -7.99
N GLY A 148 -21.08 12.20 -7.27
CA GLY A 148 -21.31 11.27 -6.15
C GLY A 148 -21.77 9.86 -6.55
N GLY A 149 -21.97 9.59 -7.83
CA GLY A 149 -22.35 8.28 -8.34
C GLY A 149 -21.17 7.38 -8.69
N SER A 150 -21.48 6.24 -9.31
CA SER A 150 -20.48 5.35 -9.92
C SER A 150 -20.53 5.45 -11.44
N ILE A 151 -19.36 5.42 -12.09
CA ILE A 151 -19.25 5.32 -13.55
C ILE A 151 -19.02 3.85 -13.88
N SER A 152 -19.89 3.28 -14.71
CA SER A 152 -19.88 1.86 -15.11
C SER A 152 -20.05 1.72 -16.63
N GLY A 153 -20.08 0.47 -17.11
CA GLY A 153 -20.27 0.20 -18.54
C GLY A 153 -18.97 0.09 -19.31
N PHE A 154 -17.92 -0.43 -18.66
CA PHE A 154 -16.62 -0.66 -19.28
C PHE A 154 -16.66 -1.86 -20.22
N PRO A 155 -15.75 -1.93 -21.23
CA PRO A 155 -15.64 -3.10 -22.08
C PRO A 155 -15.39 -4.38 -21.28
N LEU A 156 -16.06 -5.48 -21.63
CA LEU A 156 -15.89 -6.77 -20.96
C LEU A 156 -14.41 -7.23 -20.93
N ILE A 157 -13.64 -6.90 -21.98
CA ILE A 157 -12.20 -7.21 -22.06
C ILE A 157 -11.42 -6.56 -20.91
N PHE A 158 -11.87 -5.39 -20.40
CA PHE A 158 -11.23 -4.73 -19.27
C PHE A 158 -11.33 -5.55 -17.98
N SER A 159 -12.46 -6.23 -17.75
CA SER A 159 -12.62 -7.09 -16.58
C SER A 159 -11.72 -8.33 -16.63
N TYR A 160 -11.15 -8.67 -17.80
CA TYR A 160 -10.19 -9.79 -17.92
C TYR A 160 -8.91 -9.58 -17.12
N ILE A 161 -8.54 -8.33 -16.82
CA ILE A 161 -7.40 -8.03 -15.92
C ILE A 161 -7.60 -8.71 -14.56
N THR A 162 -8.84 -8.81 -14.07
CA THR A 162 -9.12 -9.38 -12.74
C THR A 162 -9.80 -10.75 -12.76
N THR A 163 -10.49 -11.10 -13.85
CA THR A 163 -11.23 -12.37 -13.94
C THR A 163 -10.40 -13.51 -14.52
N LYS A 164 -9.45 -13.20 -15.43
CA LYS A 164 -8.62 -14.23 -16.07
C LYS A 164 -7.55 -14.77 -15.11
N ASN A 165 -7.25 -16.06 -15.29
CA ASN A 165 -6.12 -16.72 -14.67
C ASN A 165 -5.05 -17.01 -15.73
N LEU A 166 -3.79 -16.79 -15.39
CA LEU A 166 -2.63 -17.16 -16.20
C LEU A 166 -1.89 -18.29 -15.46
N LEU A 167 -1.75 -19.45 -16.08
CA LEU A 167 -1.15 -20.65 -15.45
C LEU A 167 -1.84 -21.04 -14.12
N GLY A 168 -3.16 -20.84 -14.03
CA GLY A 168 -3.93 -21.15 -12.80
C GLY A 168 -3.87 -20.07 -11.72
N VAL A 169 -3.06 -19.00 -11.90
CA VAL A 169 -2.92 -17.89 -10.96
C VAL A 169 -3.69 -16.66 -11.46
N PRO A 170 -4.45 -15.95 -10.61
CA PRO A 170 -5.13 -14.72 -11.01
C PRO A 170 -4.15 -13.64 -11.49
N VAL A 171 -4.47 -13.00 -12.62
CA VAL A 171 -3.63 -11.94 -13.20
C VAL A 171 -3.30 -10.82 -12.20
N PRO A 172 -4.23 -10.32 -11.35
CA PRO A 172 -3.89 -9.31 -10.37
C PRO A 172 -2.76 -9.74 -9.43
N PHE A 173 -2.75 -11.02 -9.03
CA PHE A 173 -1.72 -11.53 -8.13
C PHE A 173 -0.34 -11.57 -8.81
N ILE A 174 -0.30 -11.86 -10.11
CA ILE A 174 0.94 -11.79 -10.92
C ILE A 174 1.44 -10.35 -11.00
N ILE A 175 0.55 -9.38 -11.21
CA ILE A 175 0.88 -7.96 -11.19
C ILE A 175 1.45 -7.57 -9.82
N TYR A 176 0.84 -8.03 -8.74
CA TYR A 176 1.32 -7.77 -7.38
C TYR A 176 2.71 -8.35 -7.14
N LEU A 177 2.96 -9.60 -7.53
CA LEU A 177 4.28 -10.23 -7.45
C LEU A 177 5.34 -9.44 -8.22
N PHE A 178 5.00 -8.96 -9.42
CA PHE A 178 5.88 -8.11 -10.19
C PHE A 178 6.26 -6.83 -9.42
N PHE A 179 5.29 -6.14 -8.81
CA PHE A 179 5.57 -4.93 -8.03
C PHE A 179 6.26 -5.20 -6.70
N ILE A 180 6.08 -6.36 -6.08
CA ILE A 180 6.88 -6.81 -4.93
C ILE A 180 8.34 -6.94 -5.34
N ILE A 181 8.62 -7.65 -6.43
CA ILE A 181 9.98 -7.86 -6.95
C ILE A 181 10.61 -6.52 -7.34
N LEU A 182 9.89 -5.69 -8.07
CA LEU A 182 10.37 -4.37 -8.49
C LEU A 182 10.69 -3.48 -7.29
N SER A 183 9.79 -3.40 -6.31
CA SER A 183 10.00 -2.66 -5.05
C SER A 183 11.20 -3.21 -4.28
N TYR A 184 11.38 -4.53 -4.24
CA TYR A 184 12.53 -5.17 -3.60
C TYR A 184 13.85 -4.78 -4.29
N ILE A 185 13.88 -4.79 -5.62
CA ILE A 185 15.05 -4.37 -6.41
C ILE A 185 15.34 -2.88 -6.15
N ILE A 186 14.32 -2.02 -6.20
CA ILE A 186 14.48 -0.59 -5.95
C ILE A 186 15.03 -0.36 -4.54
N LEU A 187 14.49 -1.00 -3.51
CA LEU A 187 14.88 -0.73 -2.14
C LEU A 187 16.23 -1.35 -1.76
N HIS A 188 16.50 -2.60 -2.20
CA HIS A 188 17.66 -3.36 -1.71
C HIS A 188 18.80 -3.47 -2.71
N LYS A 189 18.57 -3.23 -4.00
CA LYS A 189 19.58 -3.42 -5.05
C LYS A 189 19.95 -2.14 -5.79
N SER A 190 19.17 -1.04 -5.62
CA SER A 190 19.47 0.23 -6.28
C SER A 190 20.10 1.26 -5.34
N SER A 191 20.82 2.23 -5.93
CA SER A 191 21.36 3.39 -5.18
C SER A 191 20.24 4.27 -4.60
N LEU A 192 19.05 4.28 -5.23
CA LEU A 192 17.90 5.02 -4.74
C LEU A 192 17.43 4.49 -3.40
N GLY A 193 17.34 3.15 -3.23
CA GLY A 193 16.92 2.54 -1.98
C GLY A 193 17.86 2.87 -0.82
N THR A 194 19.17 2.82 -1.04
CA THR A 194 20.16 3.25 -0.03
C THR A 194 19.94 4.70 0.37
N LYS A 195 19.72 5.61 -0.61
CA LYS A 195 19.46 7.03 -0.36
C LYS A 195 18.15 7.25 0.42
N ILE A 196 17.10 6.49 0.11
CA ILE A 196 15.82 6.52 0.85
C ILE A 196 16.03 6.17 2.32
N LEU A 197 16.75 5.08 2.60
CA LEU A 197 17.01 4.64 3.97
C LEU A 197 17.92 5.62 4.72
N MET A 198 18.96 6.14 4.09
CA MET A 198 19.84 7.17 4.68
C MET A 198 19.05 8.43 5.03
N LEU A 199 18.21 8.91 4.11
CA LEU A 199 17.37 10.09 4.30
C LEU A 199 16.42 9.91 5.49
N GLY A 200 15.76 8.76 5.58
CA GLY A 200 14.86 8.47 6.69
C GLY A 200 15.57 8.29 8.04
N CYS A 201 16.86 7.91 8.04
CA CYS A 201 17.65 7.87 9.28
C CYS A 201 18.01 9.29 9.76
N ASN A 202 18.50 10.15 8.89
CA ASN A 202 18.85 11.54 9.18
C ASN A 202 18.99 12.34 7.88
N GLU A 203 18.01 13.21 7.60
CA GLU A 203 18.00 14.01 6.39
C GLU A 203 19.20 14.97 6.33
N THR A 204 19.53 15.62 7.46
CA THR A 204 20.61 16.60 7.53
C THR A 204 21.95 15.93 7.21
N ALA A 205 22.27 14.81 7.84
CA ALA A 205 23.50 14.07 7.58
C ALA A 205 23.55 13.55 6.12
N THR A 206 22.41 13.08 5.57
CA THR A 206 22.31 12.63 4.18
C THR A 206 22.61 13.76 3.20
N ARG A 207 22.11 14.97 3.47
CA ARG A 207 22.37 16.15 2.65
C ARG A 207 23.85 16.56 2.71
N PHE A 208 24.48 16.52 3.89
CA PHE A 208 25.91 16.81 4.03
C PHE A 208 26.81 15.77 3.35
N SER A 209 26.30 14.56 3.14
CA SER A 209 26.98 13.51 2.34
C SER A 209 26.87 13.75 0.82
N GLY A 210 26.40 14.91 0.37
CA GLY A 210 26.28 15.27 -1.05
C GLY A 210 25.06 14.66 -1.78
N ILE A 211 24.14 14.02 -1.05
CA ILE A 211 22.92 13.44 -1.63
C ILE A 211 21.83 14.50 -1.76
N ASN A 212 21.25 14.64 -2.94
CA ASN A 212 20.11 15.53 -3.16
C ASN A 212 18.84 14.94 -2.54
N THR A 213 18.57 15.26 -1.27
CA THR A 213 17.41 14.76 -0.51
C THR A 213 16.08 15.11 -1.17
N LYS A 214 15.96 16.30 -1.78
CA LYS A 214 14.75 16.75 -2.48
C LYS A 214 14.37 15.84 -3.64
N LYS A 215 15.34 15.44 -4.46
CA LYS A 215 15.10 14.49 -5.57
C LYS A 215 14.72 13.11 -5.05
N VAL A 216 15.27 12.66 -3.93
CA VAL A 216 14.93 11.38 -3.32
C VAL A 216 13.48 11.39 -2.82
N ILE A 217 13.06 12.43 -2.09
CA ILE A 217 11.67 12.58 -1.65
C ILE A 217 10.73 12.61 -2.86
N LEU A 218 11.00 13.46 -3.85
CA LEU A 218 10.16 13.57 -5.04
C LEU A 218 9.97 12.21 -5.73
N SER A 219 11.06 11.46 -5.93
CA SER A 219 11.00 10.13 -6.57
C SER A 219 10.18 9.11 -5.77
N THR A 220 10.22 9.15 -4.43
CA THR A 220 9.41 8.27 -3.59
C THR A 220 7.92 8.56 -3.70
N TYR A 221 7.52 9.84 -3.76
CA TYR A 221 6.11 10.22 -3.95
C TYR A 221 5.59 9.88 -5.35
N ILE A 222 6.41 10.07 -6.40
CA ILE A 222 6.03 9.65 -7.76
C ILE A 222 5.85 8.13 -7.82
N TYR A 223 6.79 7.36 -7.26
CA TYR A 223 6.68 5.90 -7.22
C TYR A 223 5.45 5.44 -6.43
N SER A 224 5.20 6.04 -5.27
CA SER A 224 3.99 5.81 -4.46
C SER A 224 2.71 6.06 -5.28
N ALA A 225 2.65 7.14 -6.02
CA ALA A 225 1.47 7.49 -6.83
C ALA A 225 1.29 6.54 -8.02
N VAL A 226 2.36 6.09 -8.68
CA VAL A 226 2.30 5.06 -9.73
C VAL A 226 1.73 3.75 -9.19
N LEU A 227 2.20 3.30 -8.04
CA LEU A 227 1.63 2.11 -7.38
C LEU A 227 0.15 2.30 -7.03
N SER A 228 -0.22 3.50 -6.55
CA SER A 228 -1.63 3.83 -6.27
C SER A 228 -2.51 3.72 -7.52
N SER A 229 -2.05 4.23 -8.67
CA SER A 229 -2.77 4.09 -9.93
C SER A 229 -2.96 2.63 -10.36
N ILE A 230 -1.92 1.80 -10.23
CA ILE A 230 -2.02 0.36 -10.56
C ILE A 230 -3.07 -0.33 -9.69
N SER A 231 -3.09 -0.03 -8.38
CA SER A 231 -4.14 -0.53 -7.49
C SER A 231 -5.53 -0.04 -7.93
N GLY A 232 -5.65 1.24 -8.29
CA GLY A 232 -6.90 1.82 -8.80
C GLY A 232 -7.40 1.13 -10.07
N ILE A 233 -6.52 0.83 -11.02
CA ILE A 233 -6.86 0.09 -12.25
C ILE A 233 -7.37 -1.31 -11.92
N ILE A 234 -6.73 -2.02 -10.98
CA ILE A 234 -7.16 -3.35 -10.54
C ILE A 234 -8.55 -3.27 -9.88
N MET A 235 -8.77 -2.30 -8.96
CA MET A 235 -10.07 -2.08 -8.34
C MET A 235 -11.16 -1.80 -9.36
N MET A 236 -10.92 -0.87 -10.29
CA MET A 236 -11.85 -0.50 -11.34
C MET A 236 -12.19 -1.69 -12.26
N SER A 237 -11.19 -2.51 -12.60
CA SER A 237 -11.40 -3.73 -13.39
C SER A 237 -12.23 -4.79 -12.62
N ARG A 238 -12.01 -4.95 -11.32
CA ARG A 238 -12.72 -5.93 -10.50
C ARG A 238 -14.18 -5.56 -10.27
N TYR A 239 -14.45 -4.28 -9.99
CA TYR A 239 -15.80 -3.79 -9.76
C TYR A 239 -16.55 -3.46 -11.06
N ASN A 240 -15.86 -3.49 -12.20
CA ASN A 240 -16.36 -3.02 -13.51
C ASN A 240 -17.02 -1.64 -13.43
N SER A 241 -16.50 -0.82 -12.53
CA SER A 241 -16.99 0.53 -12.26
C SER A 241 -15.91 1.33 -11.54
N ALA A 242 -16.04 2.65 -11.54
CA ALA A 242 -15.22 3.57 -10.77
C ALA A 242 -16.10 4.41 -9.85
N LYS A 243 -15.74 4.51 -8.57
CA LYS A 243 -16.46 5.28 -7.55
C LYS A 243 -15.46 5.85 -6.56
N VAL A 244 -15.80 7.00 -5.96
CA VAL A 244 -14.89 7.76 -5.08
C VAL A 244 -14.55 6.99 -3.80
N ASP A 245 -15.51 6.28 -3.22
CA ASP A 245 -15.37 5.56 -1.95
C ASP A 245 -14.77 4.15 -2.07
N PHE A 246 -14.37 3.72 -3.28
CA PHE A 246 -13.67 2.44 -3.43
C PHE A 246 -12.34 2.45 -2.70
N GLY A 247 -12.14 1.42 -1.87
CA GLY A 247 -10.91 1.26 -1.11
C GLY A 247 -10.74 2.23 0.07
N SER A 248 -11.80 2.90 0.55
CA SER A 248 -11.71 3.84 1.68
C SER A 248 -11.02 3.25 2.91
N SER A 249 -11.29 2.00 3.25
CA SER A 249 -10.62 1.28 4.36
C SER A 249 -9.16 0.96 4.07
N TYR A 250 -8.73 0.94 2.80
CA TYR A 250 -7.37 0.51 2.43
C TYR A 250 -6.29 1.47 2.90
N LEU A 251 -6.63 2.74 3.17
CA LEU A 251 -5.67 3.68 3.74
C LEU A 251 -5.18 3.19 5.11
N MET A 252 -6.11 2.94 6.04
CA MET A 252 -5.77 2.48 7.39
C MET A 252 -5.14 1.08 7.37
N GLN A 253 -5.66 0.18 6.54
CA GLN A 253 -5.09 -1.15 6.36
C GLN A 253 -3.66 -1.08 5.82
N SER A 254 -3.36 -0.18 4.87
CA SER A 254 -2.01 -0.01 4.31
C SER A 254 -1.02 0.50 5.35
N ILE A 255 -1.41 1.49 6.17
CA ILE A 255 -0.58 1.97 7.27
C ILE A 255 -0.33 0.83 8.26
N THR A 256 -1.39 0.09 8.64
CA THR A 256 -1.28 -1.06 9.54
C THR A 256 -0.34 -2.13 9.00
N ALA A 257 -0.46 -2.49 7.71
CA ALA A 257 0.41 -3.48 7.08
C ALA A 257 1.88 -3.04 7.07
N VAL A 258 2.14 -1.78 6.74
CA VAL A 258 3.50 -1.22 6.71
C VAL A 258 4.12 -1.24 8.10
N VAL A 259 3.36 -0.80 9.12
CA VAL A 259 3.82 -0.77 10.50
C VAL A 259 3.96 -2.20 11.04
N LEU A 260 2.97 -3.06 10.90
CA LEU A 260 3.03 -4.47 11.31
C LEU A 260 4.21 -5.18 10.64
N GLY A 261 4.45 -4.90 9.35
CA GLY A 261 5.54 -5.45 8.55
C GLY A 261 6.94 -5.02 8.96
N GLY A 262 7.09 -4.13 9.94
CA GLY A 262 8.39 -3.76 10.49
C GLY A 262 9.00 -2.48 9.92
N VAL A 263 8.24 -1.68 9.18
CA VAL A 263 8.69 -0.37 8.72
C VAL A 263 8.60 0.63 9.88
N SER A 264 9.64 1.43 10.06
CA SER A 264 9.66 2.50 11.05
C SER A 264 8.89 3.71 10.56
N ILE A 265 7.93 4.20 11.35
CA ILE A 265 7.20 5.44 11.04
C ILE A 265 8.13 6.66 11.00
N SER A 266 9.20 6.63 11.80
CA SER A 266 10.22 7.68 11.79
C SER A 266 11.17 7.60 10.59
N GLY A 267 10.97 6.64 9.68
CA GLY A 267 11.83 6.41 8.52
C GLY A 267 13.08 5.58 8.80
N GLY A 268 13.90 5.42 7.78
CA GLY A 268 15.25 4.82 7.84
C GLY A 268 15.30 3.30 7.92
N HIS A 269 14.22 2.62 8.28
CA HIS A 269 14.18 1.16 8.42
C HIS A 269 12.88 0.59 7.87
N GLY A 270 13.00 -0.51 7.14
CA GLY A 270 11.84 -1.26 6.67
C GLY A 270 12.22 -2.47 5.83
N ASN A 271 11.28 -3.41 5.73
CA ASN A 271 11.46 -4.63 4.96
C ASN A 271 10.21 -4.93 4.13
N ILE A 272 10.40 -5.10 2.82
CA ILE A 272 9.31 -5.41 1.90
C ILE A 272 8.67 -6.75 2.23
N LEU A 273 9.46 -7.78 2.54
CA LEU A 273 8.93 -9.10 2.89
C LEU A 273 8.04 -9.04 4.13
N GLY A 274 8.46 -8.29 5.16
CA GLY A 274 7.63 -8.06 6.34
C GLY A 274 6.30 -7.39 5.99
N THR A 275 6.32 -6.37 5.13
CA THR A 275 5.08 -5.69 4.67
C THR A 275 4.19 -6.64 3.88
N VAL A 276 4.75 -7.48 3.00
CA VAL A 276 3.97 -8.47 2.22
C VAL A 276 3.32 -9.52 3.12
N ILE A 277 4.04 -10.02 4.14
CA ILE A 277 3.48 -10.96 5.12
C ILE A 277 2.37 -10.29 5.93
N ALA A 278 2.57 -9.03 6.34
CA ALA A 278 1.55 -8.26 7.06
C ALA A 278 0.29 -8.02 6.21
N VAL A 279 0.45 -7.74 4.91
CA VAL A 279 -0.66 -7.68 3.95
C VAL A 279 -1.44 -9.01 3.92
N ALA A 280 -0.75 -10.15 3.88
CA ALA A 280 -1.40 -11.46 3.91
C ALA A 280 -2.17 -11.69 5.22
N ILE A 281 -1.59 -11.33 6.38
CA ILE A 281 -2.26 -11.43 7.68
C ILE A 281 -3.56 -10.62 7.69
N ILE A 282 -3.50 -9.34 7.32
CA ILE A 282 -4.65 -8.43 7.30
C ILE A 282 -5.72 -8.93 6.33
N GLN A 283 -5.30 -9.41 5.16
CA GLN A 283 -6.23 -9.96 4.17
C GLN A 283 -6.95 -11.21 4.68
N ILE A 284 -6.25 -12.10 5.36
CA ILE A 284 -6.83 -13.32 5.95
C ILE A 284 -7.82 -12.97 7.05
N ILE A 285 -7.46 -12.04 7.94
CA ILE A 285 -8.36 -11.57 9.01
C ILE A 285 -9.61 -10.93 8.41
N SER A 286 -9.45 -9.99 7.49
CA SER A 286 -10.57 -9.30 6.82
C SER A 286 -11.47 -10.30 6.09
N LYS A 287 -10.88 -11.26 5.38
CA LYS A 287 -11.63 -12.30 4.66
C LYS A 287 -12.37 -13.23 5.62
N GLY A 288 -11.72 -13.63 6.72
CA GLY A 288 -12.32 -14.45 7.75
C GLY A 288 -13.54 -13.81 8.39
N LEU A 289 -13.43 -12.54 8.76
CA LEU A 289 -14.55 -11.77 9.32
C LEU A 289 -15.72 -11.66 8.33
N ASN A 290 -15.42 -11.44 7.03
CA ASN A 290 -16.44 -11.45 5.98
C ASN A 290 -17.15 -12.80 5.82
N LEU A 291 -16.43 -13.93 5.97
CA LEU A 291 -17.02 -15.28 5.85
C LEU A 291 -18.02 -15.60 6.95
N ILE A 292 -17.85 -15.02 8.14
CA ILE A 292 -18.80 -15.13 9.26
C ILE A 292 -19.83 -13.98 9.28
N ASN A 293 -19.97 -13.26 8.14
CA ASN A 293 -20.91 -12.19 7.92
C ASN A 293 -20.78 -11.01 8.92
N VAL A 294 -19.56 -10.72 9.39
CA VAL A 294 -19.28 -9.51 10.18
C VAL A 294 -19.42 -8.28 9.28
N ASP A 295 -20.14 -7.27 9.76
CA ASP A 295 -20.32 -6.02 9.05
C ASP A 295 -18.99 -5.33 8.76
N ARG A 296 -18.90 -4.70 7.57
CA ARG A 296 -17.67 -4.02 7.12
C ARG A 296 -17.20 -2.95 8.11
N ASN A 297 -18.12 -2.23 8.76
CA ASN A 297 -17.76 -1.22 9.73
C ASN A 297 -17.08 -1.82 10.97
N ILE A 298 -17.50 -3.02 11.38
CA ILE A 298 -16.86 -3.75 12.49
C ILE A 298 -15.46 -4.21 12.07
N VAL A 299 -15.28 -4.64 10.82
CA VAL A 299 -13.96 -4.98 10.28
C VAL A 299 -13.02 -3.77 10.35
N ASP A 300 -13.51 -2.58 9.98
CA ASP A 300 -12.72 -1.34 10.04
C ASP A 300 -12.38 -0.94 11.50
N ILE A 301 -13.29 -1.14 12.46
CA ILE A 301 -13.02 -0.97 13.89
C ILE A 301 -11.90 -1.91 14.35
N ILE A 302 -11.99 -3.20 14.00
CA ILE A 302 -10.98 -4.20 14.36
C ILE A 302 -9.61 -3.81 13.77
N MET A 303 -9.56 -3.35 12.52
CA MET A 303 -8.32 -2.88 11.90
C MET A 303 -7.73 -1.66 12.62
N GLY A 304 -8.56 -0.73 13.08
CA GLY A 304 -8.13 0.40 13.91
C GLY A 304 -7.53 -0.05 15.26
N ILE A 305 -8.17 -1.01 15.93
CA ILE A 305 -7.67 -1.59 17.18
C ILE A 305 -6.32 -2.30 16.94
N ILE A 306 -6.19 -3.08 15.87
CA ILE A 306 -4.94 -3.74 15.51
C ILE A 306 -3.82 -2.71 15.30
N LEU A 307 -4.10 -1.62 14.57
CA LEU A 307 -3.13 -0.56 14.34
C LEU A 307 -2.63 0.06 15.66
N ILE A 308 -3.57 0.47 16.53
CA ILE A 308 -3.24 1.08 17.82
C ILE A 308 -2.41 0.11 18.68
N THR A 309 -2.83 -1.16 18.74
CA THR A 309 -2.13 -2.19 19.52
C THR A 309 -0.71 -2.42 19.00
N VAL A 310 -0.53 -2.54 17.70
CA VAL A 310 0.80 -2.72 17.09
C VAL A 310 1.71 -1.52 17.36
N LEU A 311 1.18 -0.30 17.24
CA LEU A 311 1.93 0.93 17.55
C LEU A 311 2.32 1.01 19.03
N ALA A 312 1.38 0.71 19.94
CA ALA A 312 1.64 0.71 21.37
C ALA A 312 2.72 -0.32 21.77
N ILE A 313 2.61 -1.55 21.27
CA ILE A 313 3.60 -2.60 21.54
C ILE A 313 5.00 -2.18 21.05
N ARG A 314 5.09 -1.62 19.85
CA ARG A 314 6.37 -1.14 19.31
C ARG A 314 6.97 -0.02 20.12
N TYR A 315 6.16 0.96 20.52
CA TYR A 315 6.60 2.07 21.35
C TYR A 315 7.12 1.59 22.70
N ILE A 316 6.34 0.74 23.38
CA ILE A 316 6.72 0.16 24.69
C ILE A 316 7.99 -0.66 24.55
N SER A 317 8.10 -1.52 23.55
CA SER A 317 9.30 -2.33 23.30
C SER A 317 10.55 -1.48 23.07
N LYS A 318 10.43 -0.37 22.34
CA LYS A 318 11.53 0.60 22.12
C LYS A 318 11.95 1.24 23.45
N VAL A 319 11.00 1.75 24.23
CA VAL A 319 11.28 2.41 25.52
C VAL A 319 11.96 1.43 26.51
N LEU A 320 11.51 0.19 26.55
CA LEU A 320 12.12 -0.84 27.40
C LEU A 320 13.55 -1.19 26.97
N SER A 321 13.78 -1.30 25.65
CA SER A 321 15.11 -1.53 25.10
C SER A 321 16.09 -0.40 25.42
N ASP A 322 15.65 0.85 25.27
CA ASP A 322 16.46 2.03 25.58
C ASP A 322 16.82 2.10 27.08
N LYS A 323 15.87 1.79 27.97
CA LYS A 323 16.10 1.72 29.42
C LYS A 323 17.11 0.61 29.80
N SER A 324 17.03 -0.55 29.17
CA SER A 324 17.96 -1.65 29.43
C SER A 324 19.43 -1.33 29.04
N LEU A 325 19.60 -0.59 27.96
CA LEU A 325 20.90 -0.11 27.49
C LEU A 325 21.52 0.91 28.45
N ILE A 326 20.69 1.78 29.05
CA ILE A 326 21.13 2.80 30.02
C ILE A 326 21.51 2.13 31.36
N SER A 327 20.71 1.16 31.82
CA SER A 327 21.01 0.42 33.08
C SER A 327 22.25 -0.47 32.97
N GLY A 328 22.45 -1.13 31.82
CA GLY A 328 23.63 -1.91 31.53
C GLY A 328 24.94 -1.10 31.45
N ARG A 329 24.88 0.20 31.15
CA ARG A 329 26.01 1.12 31.21
C ARG A 329 26.32 1.57 32.64
N LYS A 330 25.31 1.73 33.50
CA LYS A 330 25.48 2.12 34.90
C LYS A 330 26.17 0.99 35.76
N ASN A 331 26.00 -0.27 35.37
CA ASN A 331 26.60 -1.40 36.07
C ASN A 331 28.03 -1.75 35.59
N LYS A 332 28.57 -1.04 34.61
CA LYS A 332 29.94 -1.22 34.08
C LYS A 332 30.93 -0.12 34.48
N ASN A 333 30.46 0.92 35.16
CA ASN A 333 31.27 1.95 35.83
C ASN A 333 31.17 1.78 37.34
#